data_8d2956aa76ecfe28bc39ed4c86db6582
#
_entry.id   8d2956aa76ecfe28bc39ed4c86db6582
#
_cell.length_a   1.000
_cell.length_b   1.000
_cell.length_c   1.000
_cell.angle_alpha   90.00
_cell.angle_beta   90.00
_cell.angle_gamma   90.00
#
_symmetry.space_group_name_H-M   'P 1'
#
loop_
_entity.id
_entity.type
_entity.pdbx_description
1 polymer ?
#
loop_
_entity_poly.entity_id
_entity_poly.type
_entity_poly.pdbx_seq_one_letter_code
_entity_poly.pdbx_strand_id
1 'polypeptide(L)' 'MNYQAFTNDSLAMMYEGIRGALAADDSLNGLGEEPRFRVRETHEWKLHAADLEAEMRNRGMIFDLIDWSEG' A
#
# COMPACT_ATOMS: atom_id res chain seq x y z
N MET A 1 15.04 1.46 3.74
CA MET A 1 14.77 2.68 2.95
C MET A 1 14.51 3.85 3.89
N ASN A 2 15.04 5.02 3.57
CA ASN A 2 14.91 6.20 4.43
C ASN A 2 13.70 7.03 3.99
N TYR A 3 12.56 6.77 4.59
CA TYR A 3 11.31 7.47 4.22
C TYR A 3 11.34 8.96 4.61
N GLN A 4 12.19 9.33 5.55
CA GLN A 4 12.32 10.72 5.98
C GLN A 4 12.86 11.63 4.87
N ALA A 5 13.56 11.07 3.91
CA ALA A 5 14.12 11.81 2.79
C ALA A 5 13.09 12.12 1.70
N PHE A 6 11.92 11.49 1.73
CA PHE A 6 10.90 11.67 0.71
C PHE A 6 9.99 12.84 1.04
N THR A 7 9.46 13.49 -0.01
CA THR A 7 8.47 14.53 0.15
C THR A 7 7.13 13.93 0.55
N ASN A 8 6.23 14.76 1.04
CA ASN A 8 4.87 14.30 1.36
C ASN A 8 4.17 13.72 0.12
N ASP A 9 4.33 14.38 -1.02
CA ASP A 9 3.73 13.91 -2.26
C ASP A 9 4.28 12.55 -2.67
N SER A 10 5.59 12.34 -2.52
CA SER A 10 6.22 11.05 -2.83
C SER A 10 5.68 9.94 -1.94
N LEU A 11 5.54 10.22 -0.65
CA LEU A 11 4.99 9.25 0.30
C LEU A 11 3.55 8.88 -0.08
N ALA A 12 2.73 9.88 -0.39
CA ALA A 12 1.34 9.66 -0.78
C ALA A 12 1.26 8.84 -2.06
N MET A 13 2.11 9.13 -3.03
CA MET A 13 2.13 8.39 -4.30
C MET A 13 2.54 6.94 -4.11
N MET A 14 3.54 6.69 -3.27
CA MET A 14 3.97 5.33 -2.99
C MET A 14 2.86 4.54 -2.30
N TYR A 15 2.17 5.17 -1.37
CA TYR A 15 1.06 4.52 -0.65
C TYR A 15 -0.10 4.22 -1.61
N GLU A 16 -0.43 5.15 -2.48
CA GLU A 16 -1.48 4.94 -3.50
C GLU A 16 -1.06 3.87 -4.49
N GLY A 17 0.25 3.74 -4.77
CA GLY A 17 0.76 2.66 -5.60
C GLY A 17 0.49 1.29 -5.00
N ILE A 18 0.65 1.15 -3.69
CA ILE A 18 0.33 -0.10 -2.99
C ILE A 18 -1.17 -0.37 -3.06
N ARG A 19 -1.98 0.67 -2.83
CA ARG A 19 -3.44 0.55 -2.91
C ARG A 19 -3.89 0.11 -4.30
N GLY A 20 -3.28 0.69 -5.33
CA GLY A 20 -3.57 0.33 -6.72
C GLY A 20 -3.20 -1.10 -7.06
N ALA A 21 -2.04 -1.55 -6.58
CA ALA A 21 -1.61 -2.94 -6.78
C ALA A 21 -2.57 -3.92 -6.10
N LEU A 22 -3.01 -3.58 -4.89
CA LEU A 22 -3.96 -4.41 -4.16
C LEU A 22 -5.31 -4.47 -4.89
N ALA A 23 -5.78 -3.33 -5.38
CA ALA A 23 -7.04 -3.27 -6.13
C ALA A 23 -6.97 -4.09 -7.42
N ALA A 24 -5.82 -4.04 -8.11
CA ALA A 24 -5.63 -4.84 -9.31
C ALA A 24 -5.66 -6.34 -9.01
N ASP A 25 -5.00 -6.76 -7.94
CA ASP A 25 -5.00 -8.15 -7.51
C ASP A 25 -6.41 -8.62 -7.14
N ASP A 26 -7.16 -7.79 -6.44
CA ASP A 26 -8.53 -8.11 -6.04
C ASP A 26 -9.45 -8.24 -7.26
N SER A 27 -9.26 -7.39 -8.27
CA SER A 27 -10.02 -7.49 -9.52
C SER A 27 -9.75 -8.79 -10.24
N LEU A 28 -8.49 -9.20 -10.34
CA LEU A 28 -8.11 -10.46 -10.96
C LEU A 28 -8.70 -11.64 -10.19
N ASN A 29 -8.65 -11.59 -8.88
CA ASN A 29 -9.22 -12.63 -8.03
C ASN A 29 -10.74 -12.75 -8.26
N GLY A 30 -11.43 -11.63 -8.43
CA GLY A 30 -12.86 -11.62 -8.72
C GLY A 30 -13.20 -12.27 -10.06
N LEU A 31 -12.24 -12.30 -10.99
CA LEU A 31 -12.39 -12.93 -12.29
C LEU A 31 -11.91 -14.40 -12.30
N GLY A 32 -11.48 -14.91 -11.15
CA GLY A 32 -10.96 -16.26 -11.06
C GLY A 32 -9.52 -16.39 -11.53
N GLU A 33 -8.81 -15.29 -11.70
CA GLU A 33 -7.43 -15.27 -12.16
C GLU A 33 -6.48 -15.06 -10.98
N GLU A 34 -5.22 -15.44 -11.17
CA GLU A 34 -4.22 -15.26 -10.14
C GLU A 34 -3.84 -13.79 -9.98
N PRO A 35 -3.57 -13.34 -8.75
CA PRO A 35 -3.12 -11.97 -8.55
C PRO A 35 -1.75 -11.73 -9.21
N ARG A 36 -1.58 -10.52 -9.72
CA ARG A 36 -0.35 -10.16 -10.42
C ARG A 36 0.78 -9.81 -9.44
N PHE A 37 0.45 -9.05 -8.41
CA PHE A 37 1.45 -8.52 -7.47
C PHE A 37 1.54 -9.32 -6.18
N ARG A 38 0.53 -10.09 -5.88
CA ARG A 38 0.42 -10.91 -4.67
C ARG A 38 0.58 -10.07 -3.41
N VAL A 39 -0.06 -8.91 -3.39
CA VAL A 39 0.07 -7.94 -2.30
C VAL A 39 -0.34 -8.55 -0.96
N ARG A 40 -1.46 -9.27 -0.95
CA ARG A 40 -1.96 -9.88 0.30
C ARG A 40 -1.12 -11.06 0.76
N GLU A 41 -0.41 -11.71 -0.15
CA GLU A 41 0.38 -12.92 0.15
C GLU A 41 1.82 -12.59 0.51
N THR A 42 2.32 -11.42 0.12
CA THR A 42 3.71 -11.03 0.30
C THR A 42 3.82 -10.06 1.47
N HIS A 43 4.44 -10.52 2.55
CA HIS A 43 4.53 -9.75 3.79
C HIS A 43 5.23 -8.40 3.60
N GLU A 44 6.18 -8.33 2.69
CA GLU A 44 6.95 -7.10 2.42
C GLU A 44 6.07 -5.94 1.99
N TRP A 45 4.97 -6.21 1.28
CA TRP A 45 4.03 -5.14 0.90
C TRP A 45 3.41 -4.51 2.14
N LYS A 46 3.04 -5.34 3.11
CA LYS A 46 2.43 -4.85 4.35
C LYS A 46 3.44 -4.08 5.19
N LEU A 47 4.68 -4.56 5.25
CA LEU A 47 5.74 -3.85 5.98
C LEU A 47 6.02 -2.49 5.35
N HIS A 48 6.09 -2.44 4.02
CA HIS A 48 6.31 -1.19 3.30
C HIS A 48 5.16 -0.22 3.55
N ALA A 49 3.93 -0.69 3.49
CA ALA A 49 2.76 0.14 3.78
C ALA A 49 2.78 0.65 5.22
N ALA A 50 3.14 -0.21 6.18
CA ALA A 50 3.23 0.18 7.58
C ALA A 50 4.28 1.26 7.79
N ASP A 51 5.43 1.14 7.14
CA ASP A 51 6.51 2.14 7.24
C ASP A 51 6.05 3.48 6.65
N LEU A 52 5.36 3.45 5.51
CA LEU A 52 4.81 4.66 4.89
C LEU A 52 3.77 5.30 5.81
N GLU A 53 2.88 4.50 6.38
CA GLU A 53 1.85 5.00 7.30
C GLU A 53 2.48 5.68 8.51
N ALA A 54 3.50 5.03 9.08
CA ALA A 54 4.18 5.59 10.25
C ALA A 54 4.80 6.95 9.94
N GLU A 55 5.47 7.07 8.79
CA GLU A 55 6.09 8.33 8.41
C GLU A 55 5.05 9.40 8.10
N MET A 56 3.98 9.06 7.38
CA MET A 56 2.91 10.01 7.06
C MET A 56 2.20 10.47 8.33
N ARG A 57 1.95 9.56 9.26
CA ARG A 57 1.32 9.88 10.54
C ARG A 57 2.22 10.81 11.36
N ASN A 58 3.52 10.51 11.36
CA ASN A 58 4.49 11.34 12.07
C ASN A 58 4.54 12.78 11.54
N ARG A 59 4.22 12.97 10.27
CA ARG A 59 4.16 14.29 9.64
C ARG A 59 2.80 14.97 9.77
N GLY A 60 1.84 14.30 10.38
CA GLY A 60 0.49 14.83 10.52
C GLY A 60 -0.31 14.80 9.22
N MET A 61 0.06 13.95 8.28
CA MET A 61 -0.66 13.82 7.03
C MET A 61 -1.98 13.08 7.23
N ILE A 62 -2.99 13.49 6.46
CA ILE A 62 -4.28 12.81 6.45
C ILE A 62 -4.30 11.84 5.26
N PHE A 63 -4.60 10.59 5.54
CA PHE A 63 -4.67 9.56 4.49
C PHE A 63 -5.61 8.44 4.93
N ASP A 64 -6.13 7.71 3.95
CA ASP A 64 -7.00 6.57 4.20
C ASP A 64 -6.15 5.31 4.33
N LEU A 65 -6.38 4.56 5.40
CA LEU A 65 -5.67 3.31 5.63
C LEU A 65 -6.10 2.26 4.62
N ILE A 66 -5.12 1.47 4.16
CA ILE A 66 -5.41 0.33 3.30
C ILE A 66 -6.11 -0.74 4.13
N ASP A 67 -7.19 -1.29 3.60
CA ASP A 67 -7.91 -2.38 4.24
C ASP A 67 -7.30 -3.70 3.77
N TRP A 68 -6.60 -4.38 4.67
CA TRP A 68 -5.93 -5.65 4.37
C TRP A 68 -6.85 -6.85 4.54
N SER A 69 -8.04 -6.65 5.07
CA SER A 69 -8.98 -7.75 5.22
C SER A 69 -9.51 -8.17 3.84
N GLU A 70 -9.90 -9.42 3.73
CA GLU A 70 -10.45 -9.94 2.50
C GLU A 70 -11.81 -9.27 2.22
N GLY A 71 -11.90 -8.68 1.06
CA GLY A 71 -13.16 -8.06 0.64
C GLY A 71 -14.14 -9.08 0.12
#